data_8d37a80724985a3642eeb561cd0a35ce
#
_entry.id   8d37a80724985a3642eeb561cd0a35ce
#
_cell.length_a   1.000
_cell.length_b   1.000
_cell.length_c   1.000
_cell.angle_alpha   90.00
_cell.angle_beta   90.00
_cell.angle_gamma   90.00
#
_symmetry.space_group_name_H-M   'P 1'
#
loop_
_entity.id
_entity.type
_entity.pdbx_description
1 polymer ?
#
loop_
_entity_poly.entity_id
_entity_poly.type
_entity_poly.pdbx_seq_one_letter_code
_entity_poly.pdbx_strand_id
1 'polypeptide(L)'
;MTRRRTWWPLALVALEAACGGSSPTSSTPGGGGGTAASHNAGRDCLSCHREFGMAGTVYRVDGSAYPGATVRLTAAADGGGSVLLTVTTDASGNFYAPRAVGFGSGLYTDVTGTGGARRAMKAAVTGGACNSCHDASNRIRAD
;
A
#
# COMPACT_ATOMS: atom_id res chain seq x y z
N MET A 1 -9.61 24.87 -59.16
CA MET A 1 -9.04 25.42 -57.92
C MET A 1 -9.22 24.39 -56.83
N THR A 2 -8.25 23.54 -56.60
CA THR A 2 -8.30 22.40 -55.69
C THR A 2 -7.53 22.74 -54.39
N ARG A 3 -8.27 22.91 -53.30
CA ARG A 3 -7.66 23.14 -51.96
C ARG A 3 -7.16 21.81 -51.37
N ARG A 4 -5.85 21.66 -51.24
CA ARG A 4 -5.22 20.57 -50.49
C ARG A 4 -5.36 20.83 -48.99
N ARG A 5 -6.06 19.94 -48.23
CA ARG A 5 -6.09 19.92 -46.78
C ARG A 5 -4.84 19.20 -46.29
N THR A 6 -3.94 19.92 -45.67
CA THR A 6 -2.81 19.39 -44.93
C THR A 6 -3.31 18.87 -43.57
N TRP A 7 -3.23 17.57 -43.38
CA TRP A 7 -3.47 16.93 -42.08
C TRP A 7 -2.16 16.96 -41.31
N TRP A 8 -2.15 17.65 -40.17
CA TRP A 8 -1.08 17.57 -39.20
C TRP A 8 -1.35 16.38 -38.30
N PRO A 9 -0.40 15.47 -38.03
CA PRO A 9 -0.54 14.47 -37.04
C PRO A 9 -0.38 15.11 -35.65
N LEU A 10 -1.42 15.01 -34.82
CA LEU A 10 -1.32 15.28 -33.39
C LEU A 10 -0.38 14.23 -32.78
N ALA A 11 0.81 14.63 -32.41
CA ALA A 11 1.72 13.82 -31.61
C ALA A 11 1.12 13.69 -30.21
N LEU A 12 0.60 12.51 -29.89
CA LEU A 12 0.25 12.12 -28.51
C LEU A 12 1.55 12.02 -27.73
N VAL A 13 1.83 12.99 -26.90
CA VAL A 13 2.89 12.88 -25.87
C VAL A 13 2.32 11.97 -24.77
N ALA A 14 2.72 10.71 -24.76
CA ALA A 14 2.49 9.81 -23.65
C ALA A 14 3.33 10.30 -22.46
N LEU A 15 2.65 10.82 -21.44
CA LEU A 15 3.26 11.15 -20.16
C LEU A 15 3.49 9.85 -19.41
N GLU A 16 4.65 9.22 -19.59
CA GLU A 16 5.06 8.07 -18.79
C GLU A 16 5.31 8.53 -17.37
N ALA A 17 4.44 8.11 -16.45
CA ALA A 17 4.67 8.27 -15.02
C ALA A 17 5.88 7.40 -14.63
N ALA A 18 7.06 8.01 -14.55
CA ALA A 18 8.28 7.36 -14.13
C ALA A 18 8.13 6.90 -12.67
N CYS A 19 7.89 5.60 -12.45
CA CYS A 19 8.26 4.94 -11.21
C CYS A 19 9.78 4.95 -11.15
N GLY A 20 10.36 5.89 -10.39
CA GLY A 20 11.81 5.99 -10.20
C GLY A 20 12.34 4.67 -9.66
N GLY A 21 12.96 3.86 -10.52
CA GLY A 21 13.53 2.59 -10.18
C GLY A 21 14.83 2.77 -9.41
N SER A 22 14.81 2.43 -8.12
CA SER A 22 16.00 1.97 -7.42
C SER A 22 15.81 0.47 -7.25
N SER A 23 16.71 -0.32 -7.83
CA SER A 23 16.70 -1.78 -7.78
C SER A 23 16.64 -2.26 -6.33
N PRO A 24 15.76 -3.22 -5.97
CA PRO A 24 15.75 -3.78 -4.65
C PRO A 24 16.97 -4.68 -4.47
N THR A 25 17.84 -4.30 -3.56
CA THR A 25 18.83 -5.23 -3.00
C THR A 25 18.05 -6.32 -2.26
N SER A 26 18.26 -7.57 -2.63
CA SER A 26 17.70 -8.78 -2.02
C SER A 26 17.72 -8.69 -0.50
N SER A 27 16.57 -8.56 0.16
CA SER A 27 16.44 -8.72 1.59
C SER A 27 15.85 -10.09 1.90
N THR A 28 16.62 -10.88 2.61
CA THR A 28 16.31 -12.15 3.28
C THR A 28 14.96 -12.08 4.03
N PRO A 29 14.12 -13.13 4.00
CA PRO A 29 12.93 -13.20 4.84
C PRO A 29 13.33 -13.58 6.26
N GLY A 30 13.55 -12.58 7.08
CA GLY A 30 13.81 -12.71 8.50
C GLY A 30 13.62 -11.38 9.17
N GLY A 31 12.72 -11.32 10.16
CA GLY A 31 12.38 -10.11 10.88
C GLY A 31 13.61 -9.39 11.41
N GLY A 32 13.68 -8.09 11.18
CA GLY A 32 14.74 -7.24 11.73
C GLY A 32 14.77 -5.93 10.99
N GLY A 33 14.52 -4.84 11.71
CA GLY A 33 14.45 -3.49 11.22
C GLY A 33 15.56 -3.10 10.25
N GLY A 34 15.26 -3.14 8.99
CA GLY A 34 16.06 -2.51 7.94
C GLY A 34 15.73 -1.03 7.86
N THR A 35 16.72 -0.18 8.05
CA THR A 35 16.63 1.28 8.06
C THR A 35 16.46 1.92 6.68
N ALA A 36 16.17 1.14 5.65
CA ALA A 36 15.87 1.68 4.33
C ALA A 36 14.42 2.18 4.33
N ALA A 37 14.24 3.49 4.41
CA ALA A 37 12.94 4.12 4.21
C ALA A 37 12.45 3.82 2.79
N SER A 38 11.26 3.24 2.69
CA SER A 38 10.60 3.06 1.41
C SER A 38 10.12 4.40 0.85
N HIS A 39 9.79 4.46 -0.42
CA HIS A 39 9.40 5.69 -1.12
C HIS A 39 7.87 5.77 -1.28
N ASN A 40 7.40 6.95 -1.72
CA ASN A 40 6.01 7.17 -2.16
C ASN A 40 4.93 6.83 -1.12
N ALA A 41 5.15 7.19 0.16
CA ALA A 41 4.15 7.02 1.21
C ALA A 41 2.78 7.62 0.79
N GLY A 42 1.70 6.85 1.00
CA GLY A 42 0.34 7.23 0.63
C GLY A 42 -0.04 7.05 -0.84
N ARG A 43 0.89 6.61 -1.70
CA ARG A 43 0.60 6.21 -3.09
C ARG A 43 0.16 4.76 -3.16
N ASP A 44 -0.58 4.41 -4.21
CA ASP A 44 -0.89 3.00 -4.48
C ASP A 44 0.38 2.25 -4.89
N CYS A 45 0.92 1.48 -3.94
CA CYS A 45 2.16 0.72 -4.13
C CYS A 45 2.02 -0.36 -5.21
N LEU A 46 0.83 -0.97 -5.33
CA LEU A 46 0.58 -2.08 -6.24
C LEU A 46 0.51 -1.63 -7.71
N SER A 47 0.35 -0.34 -7.96
CA SER A 47 0.42 0.20 -9.32
C SER A 47 1.81 0.02 -9.96
N CYS A 48 2.87 0.00 -9.14
CA CYS A 48 4.26 -0.20 -9.56
C CYS A 48 4.82 -1.57 -9.11
N HIS A 49 4.49 -2.02 -7.90
CA HIS A 49 4.98 -3.26 -7.28
C HIS A 49 3.93 -4.37 -7.38
N ARG A 50 3.80 -4.95 -8.56
CA ARG A 50 2.80 -6.00 -8.84
C ARG A 50 3.06 -7.32 -8.14
N GLU A 51 4.28 -7.52 -7.64
CA GLU A 51 4.70 -8.68 -6.85
C GLU A 51 4.21 -8.64 -5.41
N PHE A 52 3.76 -7.47 -4.90
CA PHE A 52 3.20 -7.38 -3.56
C PHE A 52 1.75 -7.90 -3.52
N GLY A 53 1.45 -8.71 -2.52
CA GLY A 53 0.09 -9.20 -2.30
C GLY A 53 -0.81 -8.19 -1.59
N MET A 54 -0.21 -7.34 -0.74
CA MET A 54 -0.88 -6.25 -0.03
C MET A 54 0.14 -5.15 0.28
N ALA A 55 -0.26 -3.88 0.17
CA ALA A 55 0.60 -2.76 0.54
C ALA A 55 -0.21 -1.51 0.89
N GLY A 56 0.38 -0.66 1.74
CA GLY A 56 -0.22 0.60 2.15
C GLY A 56 0.68 1.42 3.07
N THR A 57 0.12 2.50 3.62
CA THR A 57 0.84 3.41 4.52
C THR A 57 -0.01 3.71 5.75
N VAL A 58 0.59 3.61 6.93
CA VAL A 58 -0.03 3.99 8.21
C VAL A 58 0.52 5.33 8.68
N TYR A 59 -0.36 6.17 9.18
CA TYR A 59 -0.05 7.49 9.67
C TYR A 59 -0.47 7.65 11.14
N ARG A 60 0.17 8.58 11.84
CA ARG A 60 -0.28 9.10 13.12
C ARG A 60 -1.43 10.09 12.91
N VAL A 61 -2.13 10.44 13.99
CA VAL A 61 -3.20 11.45 13.98
C VAL A 61 -2.70 12.80 13.44
N ASP A 62 -1.46 13.19 13.73
CA ASP A 62 -0.84 14.43 13.24
C ASP A 62 -0.46 14.37 11.75
N GLY A 63 -0.64 13.23 11.10
CA GLY A 63 -0.33 13.03 9.67
C GLY A 63 1.10 12.62 9.39
N SER A 64 1.96 12.49 10.39
CA SER A 64 3.30 11.93 10.22
C SER A 64 3.25 10.42 9.95
N ALA A 65 4.33 9.87 9.39
CA ALA A 65 4.48 8.42 9.20
C ALA A 65 4.42 7.68 10.55
N TYR A 66 3.83 6.49 10.56
CA TYR A 66 3.79 5.65 11.77
C TYR A 66 4.68 4.41 11.61
N PRO A 67 5.98 4.50 11.93
CA PRO A 67 6.86 3.32 11.94
C PRO A 67 6.52 2.36 13.08
N GLY A 68 6.72 1.06 12.84
CA GLY A 68 6.52 0.02 13.83
C GLY A 68 5.06 -0.35 14.12
N ALA A 69 4.09 0.23 13.42
CA ALA A 69 2.71 -0.21 13.52
C ALA A 69 2.55 -1.61 12.94
N THR A 70 1.74 -2.43 13.58
CA THR A 70 1.43 -3.80 13.13
C THR A 70 0.13 -3.81 12.35
N VAL A 71 0.16 -4.31 11.11
CA VAL A 71 -1.01 -4.51 10.25
C VAL A 71 -1.28 -6.00 10.14
N ARG A 72 -2.52 -6.41 10.40
CA ARG A 72 -2.95 -7.81 10.29
C ARG A 72 -4.07 -7.95 9.27
N LEU A 73 -4.09 -9.09 8.62
CA LEU A 73 -5.19 -9.54 7.77
C LEU A 73 -5.84 -10.75 8.44
N THR A 74 -7.14 -10.70 8.66
CA THR A 74 -7.88 -11.67 9.46
C THR A 74 -9.09 -12.19 8.70
N ALA A 75 -9.54 -13.40 9.07
CA ALA A 75 -10.68 -14.06 8.43
C ALA A 75 -12.04 -13.48 8.84
N ALA A 76 -12.11 -12.74 9.94
CA ALA A 76 -13.36 -12.12 10.41
C ALA A 76 -13.12 -10.67 10.86
N ALA A 77 -14.20 -9.90 10.92
CA ALA A 77 -14.18 -8.50 11.33
C ALA A 77 -13.61 -8.33 12.75
N ASP A 78 -13.20 -7.08 13.03
CA ASP A 78 -12.65 -6.67 14.33
C ASP A 78 -11.44 -7.51 14.80
N GLY A 79 -10.65 -8.03 13.85
CA GLY A 79 -9.49 -8.89 14.08
C GLY A 79 -9.86 -10.28 14.60
N GLY A 80 -11.09 -10.69 14.37
CA GLY A 80 -11.58 -12.03 14.67
C GLY A 80 -11.12 -13.08 13.67
N GLY A 81 -11.34 -14.34 14.01
CA GLY A 81 -10.95 -15.47 13.18
C GLY A 81 -9.42 -15.67 13.11
N SER A 82 -9.00 -16.44 12.11
CA SER A 82 -7.58 -16.73 11.91
C SER A 82 -6.84 -15.49 11.39
N VAL A 83 -5.64 -15.25 11.90
CA VAL A 83 -4.69 -14.27 11.34
C VAL A 83 -3.98 -14.92 10.16
N LEU A 84 -4.17 -14.36 8.95
CA LEU A 84 -3.59 -14.90 7.72
C LEU A 84 -2.27 -14.22 7.37
N LEU A 85 -2.10 -12.96 7.79
CA LEU A 85 -0.90 -12.18 7.53
C LEU A 85 -0.68 -11.18 8.68
N THR A 86 0.58 -10.98 9.02
CA THR A 86 1.03 -9.90 9.91
C THR A 86 2.23 -9.24 9.27
N VAL A 87 2.20 -7.93 9.12
CA VAL A 87 3.32 -7.12 8.65
C VAL A 87 3.50 -5.89 9.54
N THR A 88 4.71 -5.33 9.55
CA THR A 88 5.04 -4.15 10.34
C THR A 88 5.44 -3.02 9.41
N THR A 89 5.05 -1.79 9.74
CA THR A 89 5.40 -0.61 8.97
C THR A 89 6.87 -0.25 9.14
N ASP A 90 7.51 0.18 8.05
CA ASP A 90 8.88 0.69 8.02
C ASP A 90 8.99 2.15 8.55
N ALA A 91 10.18 2.76 8.42
CA ALA A 91 10.44 4.13 8.86
C ALA A 91 9.57 5.19 8.15
N SER A 92 9.06 4.90 6.95
CA SER A 92 8.13 5.75 6.20
C SER A 92 6.66 5.46 6.50
N GLY A 93 6.36 4.55 7.44
CA GLY A 93 5.00 4.10 7.74
C GLY A 93 4.43 3.15 6.69
N ASN A 94 5.21 2.72 5.70
CA ASN A 94 4.76 1.80 4.67
C ASN A 94 4.84 0.35 5.13
N PHE A 95 3.89 -0.46 4.68
CA PHE A 95 3.87 -1.90 4.87
C PHE A 95 3.60 -2.61 3.56
N TYR A 96 4.07 -3.84 3.41
CA TYR A 96 3.78 -4.68 2.26
C TYR A 96 3.91 -6.17 2.58
N ALA A 97 3.15 -6.98 1.87
CA ALA A 97 3.29 -8.42 1.82
C ALA A 97 4.07 -8.80 0.54
N PRO A 98 5.24 -9.46 0.65
CA PRO A 98 6.10 -9.75 -0.52
C PRO A 98 5.59 -10.90 -1.38
N ARG A 99 4.41 -11.43 -1.10
CA ARG A 99 3.79 -12.55 -1.82
C ARG A 99 2.32 -12.29 -2.05
N ALA A 100 1.76 -12.95 -3.07
CA ALA A 100 0.33 -12.92 -3.31
C ALA A 100 -0.46 -13.33 -2.06
N VAL A 101 -1.54 -12.60 -1.81
CA VAL A 101 -2.50 -12.88 -0.73
C VAL A 101 -3.80 -13.31 -1.37
N GLY A 102 -4.33 -14.45 -0.96
CA GLY A 102 -5.63 -14.93 -1.40
C GLY A 102 -6.75 -14.29 -0.58
N PHE A 103 -7.37 -13.26 -1.14
CA PHE A 103 -8.47 -12.55 -0.47
C PHE A 103 -9.81 -13.31 -0.51
N GLY A 104 -9.98 -14.28 -1.41
CA GLY A 104 -11.20 -15.07 -1.55
C GLY A 104 -12.44 -14.20 -1.68
N SER A 105 -13.46 -14.49 -0.85
CA SER A 105 -14.70 -13.69 -0.76
C SER A 105 -14.55 -12.40 0.06
N GLY A 106 -13.39 -12.16 0.64
CA GLY A 106 -13.06 -10.99 1.42
C GLY A 106 -12.39 -11.33 2.75
N LEU A 107 -11.46 -10.48 3.15
CA LEU A 107 -10.75 -10.54 4.42
C LEU A 107 -10.86 -9.19 5.13
N TYR A 108 -10.52 -9.16 6.41
CA TYR A 108 -10.58 -7.95 7.22
C TYR A 108 -9.19 -7.51 7.64
N THR A 109 -8.99 -6.20 7.74
CA THR A 109 -7.70 -5.64 8.10
C THR A 109 -7.83 -4.87 9.41
N ASP A 110 -6.86 -5.03 10.30
CA ASP A 110 -6.68 -4.16 11.45
C ASP A 110 -5.24 -3.65 11.54
N VAL A 111 -5.09 -2.50 12.19
CA VAL A 111 -3.80 -1.89 12.47
C VAL A 111 -3.70 -1.60 13.96
N THR A 112 -2.54 -1.92 14.55
CA THR A 112 -2.23 -1.64 15.95
C THR A 112 -0.97 -0.77 15.99
N GLY A 113 -1.09 0.39 16.62
CA GLY A 113 0.04 1.28 16.86
C GLY A 113 0.99 0.75 17.95
N THR A 114 2.19 1.29 18.03
CA THR A 114 3.19 0.90 19.05
C THR A 114 2.74 1.17 20.48
N GLY A 115 1.79 2.09 20.67
CA GLY A 115 1.13 2.36 21.95
C GLY A 115 -0.03 1.42 22.29
N GLY A 116 -0.33 0.43 21.43
CA GLY A 116 -1.39 -0.55 21.62
C GLY A 116 -2.77 -0.10 21.13
N ALA A 117 -2.93 1.15 20.69
CA ALA A 117 -4.17 1.61 20.06
C ALA A 117 -4.43 0.81 18.79
N ARG A 118 -5.66 0.31 18.63
CA ARG A 118 -6.06 -0.55 17.52
C ARG A 118 -7.24 0.02 16.76
N ARG A 119 -7.17 -0.07 15.44
CA ARG A 119 -8.25 0.28 14.51
C ARG A 119 -8.49 -0.89 13.56
N ALA A 120 -9.74 -1.23 13.34
CA ALA A 120 -10.13 -2.31 12.42
C ALA A 120 -11.08 -1.80 11.35
N MET A 121 -10.93 -2.31 10.14
CA MET A 121 -11.91 -2.13 9.08
C MET A 121 -13.16 -2.95 9.39
N LYS A 122 -14.33 -2.32 9.21
CA LYS A 122 -15.64 -3.01 9.35
C LYS A 122 -16.06 -3.72 8.07
N ALA A 123 -15.57 -3.27 6.93
CA ALA A 123 -15.85 -3.87 5.63
C ALA A 123 -14.73 -4.83 5.23
N ALA A 124 -15.12 -5.95 4.63
CA ALA A 124 -14.17 -6.89 4.05
C ALA A 124 -13.49 -6.26 2.82
N VAL A 125 -12.20 -6.58 2.62
CA VAL A 125 -11.43 -6.21 1.44
C VAL A 125 -11.20 -7.42 0.55
N THR A 126 -11.30 -7.23 -0.76
CA THR A 126 -11.07 -8.26 -1.78
C THR A 126 -9.76 -8.07 -2.54
N GLY A 127 -8.93 -7.13 -2.09
CA GLY A 127 -7.62 -6.83 -2.70
C GLY A 127 -6.71 -6.09 -1.75
N GLY A 128 -5.41 -6.08 -2.08
CA GLY A 128 -4.34 -5.57 -1.22
C GLY A 128 -3.89 -4.13 -1.50
N ALA A 129 -4.50 -3.41 -2.44
CA ALA A 129 -4.15 -2.03 -2.77
C ALA A 129 -4.75 -1.05 -1.74
N CYS A 130 -4.24 -1.05 -0.50
CA CYS A 130 -4.84 -0.31 0.60
C CYS A 130 -4.90 1.20 0.34
N ASN A 131 -3.83 1.77 -0.24
CA ASN A 131 -3.77 3.20 -0.54
C ASN A 131 -4.66 3.64 -1.71
N SER A 132 -5.27 2.71 -2.46
CA SER A 132 -6.27 3.07 -3.49
C SER A 132 -7.56 3.62 -2.87
N CYS A 133 -7.89 3.20 -1.64
CA CYS A 133 -9.03 3.69 -0.87
C CYS A 133 -8.60 4.59 0.30
N HIS A 134 -7.40 4.35 0.86
CA HIS A 134 -6.85 5.11 1.97
C HIS A 134 -5.83 6.14 1.47
N ASP A 135 -6.31 7.14 0.77
CA ASP A 135 -5.53 8.25 0.22
C ASP A 135 -5.25 9.36 1.26
N ALA A 136 -4.85 10.54 0.77
CA ALA A 136 -4.56 11.70 1.62
C ALA A 136 -5.76 12.17 2.46
N SER A 137 -7.00 11.92 2.01
CA SER A 137 -8.23 12.33 2.68
C SER A 137 -8.75 11.30 3.69
N ASN A 138 -8.39 10.02 3.50
CA ASN A 138 -8.87 8.89 4.31
C ASN A 138 -7.70 7.99 4.76
N ARG A 139 -6.72 8.55 5.42
CA ARG A 139 -5.49 7.85 5.84
C ARG A 139 -5.77 6.73 6.84
N ILE A 140 -5.02 5.62 6.73
CA ILE A 140 -4.97 4.58 7.77
C ILE A 140 -4.25 5.18 8.99
N ARG A 141 -4.89 5.12 10.16
CA ARG A 141 -4.35 5.64 11.43
C ARG A 141 -4.48 4.60 12.53
N ALA A 142 -3.55 4.63 13.50
CA ALA A 142 -3.45 3.62 14.56
C ALA A 142 -3.24 4.22 15.96
N ASP A 143 -3.52 5.51 16.17
CA ASP A 143 -3.46 6.23 17.45
C ASP A 143 -4.73 7.01 17.72
#